data_4fee39b95afee4034b9613b6dbcd3a10
#
_entry.id   4fee39b95afee4034b9613b6dbcd3a10
#
_cell.length_a   1.000
_cell.length_b   1.000
_cell.length_c   1.000
_cell.angle_alpha   90.00
_cell.angle_beta   90.00
_cell.angle_gamma   90.00
#
_symmetry.space_group_name_H-M   'P 1'
#
loop_
_entity.id
_entity.type
_entity.pdbx_description
1 polymer ?
#
loop_
_entity_poly.entity_id
_entity_poly.type
_entity_poly.pdbx_seq_one_letter_code
_entity_poly.pdbx_strand_id
1 'polypeptide(L)'
;HDALPIWKKVLVANEGEPSADYLNDPLGTVSIISLLDGVASIDNGDVTTINFTAFDTVTFNDGTRVFGPGALASTDFEPEYIGVTKNSKYAYVTLQENNAIAAINLVTNEVTITGLGFKDYSIPGNEIDASDKNGGVVDIKSWPVYGMYQPDAIETVNIGGINYNIMANEGDVREYSGFAEASRINSILLDTIIFPDSLDLKNDNNLGRLNITKTLGDTDNDGDYDALYSFGARSFSIRNTNGDLVYDSGNLLETITNNLLPANFNCSNTSNTKKGRSDDKGPEPEGLTTAKILDSTYLFLGLERIGGVMVFNITNPSSPYFIQYITDRDFAFTPAAGVGGGQGPEGILFINAKNSPNGKNLLVVSNEVSGSISIFETDNTCGSSKVLVCYSGTTYCVKPVTASTLIALGGTYGSCEGGKFAEEEFALAIINQPIQIYPNPANDLIHLVPNDNKDVIQQISIIDITGAVVLQEEITVQSNTSGVNIDISALPSGIYVINILHNGGTTSNKIVVD
;
A
#
# COMPACT_ATOMS: atom_id res chain seq x y z
N HIS A 1 3.77 -9.27 -20.24
CA HIS A 1 2.92 -9.94 -21.21
C HIS A 1 3.76 -10.94 -21.97
N ASP A 2 3.68 -12.22 -21.58
CA ASP A 2 4.14 -13.29 -22.44
C ASP A 2 3.18 -13.36 -23.63
N ALA A 3 3.52 -12.68 -24.69
CA ALA A 3 2.88 -12.85 -25.98
C ALA A 3 3.19 -14.28 -26.46
N LEU A 4 2.49 -15.25 -25.90
CA LEU A 4 2.42 -16.55 -26.52
C LEU A 4 1.64 -16.39 -27.82
N PRO A 5 1.95 -17.13 -28.90
CA PRO A 5 1.33 -16.99 -30.22
C PRO A 5 -0.14 -17.45 -30.29
N ILE A 6 -0.89 -17.30 -29.21
CA ILE A 6 -2.29 -17.69 -29.03
C ILE A 6 -3.16 -16.56 -28.47
N TRP A 7 -2.76 -15.31 -28.60
CA TRP A 7 -3.64 -14.18 -28.32
C TRP A 7 -4.78 -14.21 -29.34
N LYS A 8 -5.93 -14.67 -28.88
CA LYS A 8 -7.12 -14.80 -29.70
C LYS A 8 -8.11 -13.67 -29.50
N LYS A 9 -7.91 -12.87 -28.45
CA LYS A 9 -8.79 -11.77 -28.07
C LYS A 9 -7.99 -10.59 -27.50
N VAL A 10 -8.48 -9.38 -27.76
CA VAL A 10 -8.11 -8.15 -27.05
C VAL A 10 -9.34 -7.68 -26.29
N LEU A 11 -9.17 -7.25 -25.05
CA LEU A 11 -10.23 -6.65 -24.25
C LEU A 11 -9.94 -5.16 -24.10
N VAL A 12 -11.00 -4.36 -24.19
CA VAL A 12 -10.94 -2.91 -24.02
C VAL A 12 -12.05 -2.51 -23.06
N ALA A 13 -11.70 -1.87 -21.98
CA ALA A 13 -12.64 -1.17 -21.11
C ALA A 13 -13.01 0.15 -21.79
N ASN A 14 -14.30 0.39 -21.92
CA ASN A 14 -14.85 1.63 -22.46
C ASN A 14 -15.64 2.27 -21.32
N GLU A 15 -15.03 3.19 -20.68
CA GLU A 15 -15.47 3.81 -19.43
C GLU A 15 -16.90 4.36 -19.54
N GLY A 16 -17.18 5.16 -20.55
CA GLY A 16 -18.50 5.75 -20.74
C GLY A 16 -18.72 7.00 -19.88
N GLU A 17 -17.65 7.74 -19.60
CA GLU A 17 -17.66 8.95 -18.78
C GLU A 17 -18.78 9.93 -19.19
N PRO A 18 -19.54 10.50 -18.22
CA PRO A 18 -20.61 11.44 -18.52
C PRO A 18 -20.06 12.78 -19.03
N SER A 19 -20.88 13.50 -19.79
CA SER A 19 -20.53 14.87 -20.15
C SER A 19 -20.45 15.78 -18.92
N ALA A 20 -19.61 16.83 -18.97
CA ALA A 20 -19.37 17.73 -17.84
C ALA A 20 -20.65 18.33 -17.21
N ASP A 21 -21.71 18.50 -18.00
CA ASP A 21 -23.03 18.97 -17.55
C ASP A 21 -23.98 17.84 -17.14
N TYR A 22 -23.53 16.58 -17.22
CA TYR A 22 -24.30 15.35 -16.92
C TYR A 22 -25.59 15.18 -17.76
N LEU A 23 -25.67 15.85 -18.92
CA LEU A 23 -26.83 15.72 -19.82
C LEU A 23 -26.72 14.55 -20.80
N ASN A 24 -25.53 14.03 -20.98
CA ASN A 24 -25.25 12.83 -21.77
C ASN A 24 -24.38 11.90 -20.94
N ASP A 25 -24.92 10.73 -20.66
CA ASP A 25 -24.30 9.69 -19.84
C ASP A 25 -24.30 8.39 -20.65
N PRO A 26 -23.18 8.09 -21.35
CA PRO A 26 -23.08 6.91 -22.21
C PRO A 26 -23.06 5.61 -21.41
N LEU A 27 -23.31 4.48 -22.10
CA LEU A 27 -23.16 3.17 -21.47
C LEU A 27 -21.69 2.84 -21.24
N GLY A 28 -21.34 2.45 -20.02
CA GLY A 28 -20.10 1.75 -19.77
C GLY A 28 -20.12 0.36 -20.42
N THR A 29 -19.04 -0.03 -21.06
CA THR A 29 -18.99 -1.31 -21.80
C THR A 29 -17.59 -1.92 -21.79
N VAL A 30 -17.52 -3.24 -22.07
CA VAL A 30 -16.24 -3.91 -22.36
C VAL A 30 -16.30 -4.49 -23.76
N SER A 31 -15.36 -4.10 -24.62
CA SER A 31 -15.22 -4.68 -25.97
C SER A 31 -14.29 -5.89 -25.93
N ILE A 32 -14.74 -7.00 -26.50
CA ILE A 32 -13.96 -8.22 -26.72
C ILE A 32 -13.72 -8.37 -28.22
N ILE A 33 -12.50 -8.14 -28.67
CA ILE A 33 -12.11 -8.17 -30.07
C ILE A 33 -11.48 -9.54 -30.38
N SER A 34 -12.04 -10.29 -31.33
CA SER A 34 -11.49 -11.56 -31.78
C SER A 34 -10.30 -11.34 -32.72
N LEU A 35 -9.22 -12.08 -32.53
CA LEU A 35 -8.03 -12.06 -33.40
C LEU A 35 -7.86 -13.38 -34.17
N LEU A 36 -8.92 -14.20 -34.29
CA LEU A 36 -8.82 -15.55 -34.84
C LEU A 36 -8.36 -15.56 -36.31
N ASP A 37 -8.76 -14.56 -37.09
CA ASP A 37 -8.41 -14.43 -38.49
C ASP A 37 -7.20 -13.53 -38.76
N GLY A 38 -6.51 -13.12 -37.70
CA GLY A 38 -5.33 -12.25 -37.72
C GLY A 38 -5.67 -10.78 -37.70
N VAL A 39 -4.70 -9.96 -37.25
CA VAL A 39 -4.87 -8.52 -36.98
C VAL A 39 -5.26 -7.74 -38.26
N ALA A 40 -4.80 -8.17 -39.43
CA ALA A 40 -5.04 -7.45 -40.69
C ALA A 40 -6.47 -7.61 -41.24
N SER A 41 -7.26 -8.56 -40.72
CA SER A 41 -8.62 -8.86 -41.15
C SER A 41 -9.71 -8.47 -40.15
N ILE A 42 -9.37 -7.77 -39.09
CA ILE A 42 -10.34 -7.35 -38.06
C ILE A 42 -11.34 -6.36 -38.63
N ASP A 43 -12.62 -6.66 -38.42
CA ASP A 43 -13.73 -5.75 -38.72
C ASP A 43 -14.73 -5.69 -37.54
N ASN A 44 -15.82 -4.93 -37.71
CA ASN A 44 -16.83 -4.77 -36.66
C ASN A 44 -17.53 -6.09 -36.28
N GLY A 45 -17.51 -7.12 -37.13
CA GLY A 45 -18.05 -8.45 -36.86
C GLY A 45 -17.23 -9.25 -35.84
N ASP A 46 -15.97 -8.85 -35.65
CA ASP A 46 -15.06 -9.47 -34.67
C ASP A 46 -15.19 -8.89 -33.27
N VAL A 47 -16.00 -7.84 -33.08
CA VAL A 47 -16.20 -7.16 -31.80
C VAL A 47 -17.47 -7.64 -31.12
N THR A 48 -17.32 -8.17 -29.90
CA THR A 48 -18.44 -8.44 -29.00
C THR A 48 -18.42 -7.37 -27.90
N THR A 49 -19.53 -6.64 -27.79
CA THR A 49 -19.69 -5.64 -26.72
C THR A 49 -20.44 -6.24 -25.54
N ILE A 50 -19.84 -6.20 -24.38
CA ILE A 50 -20.45 -6.49 -23.08
C ILE A 50 -20.97 -5.19 -22.51
N ASN A 51 -22.22 -5.16 -22.05
CA ASN A 51 -22.84 -4.03 -21.37
C ASN A 51 -23.47 -4.47 -20.05
N PHE A 52 -23.96 -3.52 -19.26
CA PHE A 52 -24.48 -3.77 -17.92
C PHE A 52 -26.00 -3.58 -17.80
N THR A 53 -26.74 -3.52 -18.89
CA THR A 53 -28.20 -3.30 -18.89
C THR A 53 -28.99 -4.37 -18.13
N ALA A 54 -28.44 -5.58 -17.99
CA ALA A 54 -29.06 -6.64 -17.17
C ALA A 54 -29.11 -6.28 -15.68
N PHE A 55 -28.34 -5.30 -15.23
CA PHE A 55 -28.22 -4.86 -13.83
C PHE A 55 -29.05 -3.62 -13.50
N ASP A 56 -29.71 -2.99 -14.47
CA ASP A 56 -30.51 -1.75 -14.28
C ASP A 56 -31.66 -1.88 -13.25
N THR A 57 -32.09 -3.10 -12.98
CA THR A 57 -33.15 -3.39 -12.00
C THR A 57 -32.63 -4.11 -10.74
N VAL A 58 -31.32 -4.28 -10.62
CA VAL A 58 -30.70 -4.96 -9.48
C VAL A 58 -30.47 -3.95 -8.36
N THR A 59 -30.83 -4.34 -7.14
CA THR A 59 -30.47 -3.60 -5.91
C THR A 59 -29.22 -4.24 -5.33
N PHE A 60 -28.15 -3.47 -5.21
CA PHE A 60 -26.90 -3.90 -4.61
C PHE A 60 -26.90 -3.60 -3.10
N ASN A 61 -26.39 -4.54 -2.30
CA ASN A 61 -26.27 -4.41 -0.85
C ASN A 61 -24.86 -4.80 -0.35
N ASP A 62 -23.88 -4.85 -1.26
CA ASP A 62 -22.53 -5.34 -1.05
C ASP A 62 -21.47 -4.22 -1.13
N GLY A 63 -21.90 -2.97 -1.15
CA GLY A 63 -21.04 -1.80 -1.32
C GLY A 63 -20.90 -1.31 -2.75
N THR A 64 -21.53 -2.01 -3.72
CA THR A 64 -21.65 -1.50 -5.10
C THR A 64 -22.50 -0.23 -5.11
N ARG A 65 -22.02 0.81 -5.78
CA ARG A 65 -22.67 2.11 -5.87
C ARG A 65 -23.30 2.31 -7.26
N VAL A 66 -24.52 2.81 -7.31
CA VAL A 66 -25.18 3.39 -8.50
C VAL A 66 -25.77 4.71 -8.03
N PHE A 67 -25.18 5.83 -8.39
CA PHE A 67 -25.37 7.09 -7.65
C PHE A 67 -25.43 8.37 -8.48
N GLY A 68 -25.12 8.32 -9.76
CA GLY A 68 -25.25 9.46 -10.66
C GLY A 68 -26.68 9.99 -10.77
N PRO A 69 -26.90 11.20 -11.23
CA PRO A 69 -28.23 11.79 -11.38
C PRO A 69 -29.12 10.99 -12.35
N GLY A 70 -30.09 10.26 -11.80
CA GLY A 70 -30.98 9.41 -12.59
C GLY A 70 -30.32 8.15 -13.15
N ALA A 71 -29.18 7.74 -12.58
CA ALA A 71 -28.35 6.67 -13.08
C ALA A 71 -29.06 5.32 -13.08
N LEU A 72 -28.78 4.54 -14.12
CA LEU A 72 -28.96 3.10 -14.18
C LEU A 72 -27.61 2.44 -14.09
N ALA A 73 -27.55 1.18 -13.64
CA ALA A 73 -26.26 0.47 -13.58
C ALA A 73 -25.52 0.47 -14.92
N SER A 74 -26.23 0.44 -16.04
CA SER A 74 -25.66 0.42 -17.38
C SER A 74 -24.99 1.73 -17.81
N THR A 75 -25.40 2.87 -17.26
CA THR A 75 -24.78 4.18 -17.52
C THR A 75 -23.84 4.61 -16.43
N ASP A 76 -24.07 4.17 -15.17
CA ASP A 76 -23.28 4.57 -14.02
C ASP A 76 -22.02 3.71 -13.82
N PHE A 77 -21.98 2.49 -14.36
CA PHE A 77 -20.80 1.64 -14.29
C PHE A 77 -19.75 2.07 -15.33
N GLU A 78 -18.60 2.50 -14.85
CA GLU A 78 -17.48 3.00 -15.62
C GLU A 78 -16.32 1.97 -15.56
N PRO A 79 -16.17 1.08 -16.60
CA PRO A 79 -15.10 0.10 -16.65
C PRO A 79 -13.75 0.76 -16.95
N GLU A 80 -12.72 0.47 -16.15
CA GLU A 80 -11.39 1.06 -16.30
C GLU A 80 -10.32 0.02 -16.59
N TYR A 81 -9.90 -0.73 -15.61
CA TYR A 81 -8.77 -1.65 -15.74
C TYR A 81 -9.21 -3.12 -15.85
N ILE A 82 -8.41 -3.94 -16.55
CA ILE A 82 -8.76 -5.33 -16.83
C ILE A 82 -7.64 -6.29 -16.43
N GLY A 83 -7.92 -7.15 -15.43
CA GLY A 83 -7.10 -8.31 -15.10
C GLY A 83 -7.64 -9.59 -15.76
N VAL A 84 -6.79 -10.37 -16.40
CA VAL A 84 -7.21 -11.62 -17.09
C VAL A 84 -6.56 -12.84 -16.47
N THR A 85 -7.35 -13.88 -16.21
CA THR A 85 -6.81 -15.15 -15.71
C THR A 85 -5.83 -15.77 -16.72
N LYS A 86 -4.77 -16.41 -16.21
CA LYS A 86 -3.73 -17.05 -17.04
C LYS A 86 -4.28 -18.05 -18.07
N ASN A 87 -5.41 -18.68 -17.78
CA ASN A 87 -6.08 -19.62 -18.70
C ASN A 87 -7.03 -18.93 -19.68
N SER A 88 -7.11 -17.59 -19.66
CA SER A 88 -7.96 -16.74 -20.51
C SER A 88 -9.45 -17.09 -20.46
N LYS A 89 -9.95 -17.61 -19.33
CA LYS A 89 -11.38 -17.95 -19.17
C LYS A 89 -12.19 -16.85 -18.51
N TYR A 90 -11.57 -16.03 -17.68
CA TYR A 90 -12.22 -14.92 -16.98
C TYR A 90 -11.40 -13.65 -17.12
N ALA A 91 -12.09 -12.54 -17.25
CA ALA A 91 -11.58 -11.20 -17.05
C ALA A 91 -12.26 -10.57 -15.83
N TYR A 92 -11.52 -9.80 -15.06
CA TYR A 92 -12.01 -8.98 -13.96
C TYR A 92 -11.75 -7.53 -14.31
N VAL A 93 -12.80 -6.71 -14.22
CA VAL A 93 -12.78 -5.32 -14.65
C VAL A 93 -13.11 -4.46 -13.44
N THR A 94 -12.31 -3.45 -13.15
CA THR A 94 -12.62 -2.46 -12.13
C THR A 94 -13.75 -1.56 -12.59
N LEU A 95 -14.66 -1.25 -11.66
CA LEU A 95 -15.69 -0.22 -11.75
C LEU A 95 -15.40 0.72 -10.58
N GLN A 96 -14.45 1.64 -10.79
CA GLN A 96 -13.77 2.34 -9.70
C GLN A 96 -14.75 3.16 -8.85
N GLU A 97 -15.44 4.14 -9.41
CA GLU A 97 -16.35 5.00 -8.68
C GLU A 97 -17.54 4.21 -8.10
N ASN A 98 -17.88 3.09 -8.75
CA ASN A 98 -18.96 2.22 -8.29
C ASN A 98 -18.54 1.28 -7.16
N ASN A 99 -17.25 1.31 -6.75
CA ASN A 99 -16.69 0.48 -5.67
C ASN A 99 -16.95 -1.01 -5.88
N ALA A 100 -16.79 -1.50 -7.12
CA ALA A 100 -17.14 -2.85 -7.53
C ALA A 100 -16.16 -3.43 -8.56
N ILE A 101 -16.28 -4.73 -8.83
CA ILE A 101 -15.63 -5.42 -9.94
C ILE A 101 -16.67 -6.17 -10.77
N ALA A 102 -16.46 -6.18 -12.09
CA ALA A 102 -17.19 -7.03 -13.02
C ALA A 102 -16.35 -8.25 -13.39
N ALA A 103 -16.83 -9.46 -13.08
CA ALA A 103 -16.23 -10.71 -13.52
C ALA A 103 -16.92 -11.16 -14.83
N ILE A 104 -16.15 -11.25 -15.92
CA ILE A 104 -16.64 -11.63 -17.26
C ILE A 104 -16.12 -13.02 -17.59
N ASN A 105 -17.03 -13.95 -17.83
CA ASN A 105 -16.70 -15.26 -18.39
C ASN A 105 -16.45 -15.11 -19.90
N LEU A 106 -15.19 -15.21 -20.33
CA LEU A 106 -14.78 -15.01 -21.74
C LEU A 106 -15.21 -16.14 -22.70
N VAL A 107 -15.87 -17.19 -22.18
CA VAL A 107 -16.43 -18.30 -22.99
C VAL A 107 -17.92 -18.11 -23.23
N THR A 108 -18.67 -17.70 -22.18
CA THR A 108 -20.13 -17.54 -22.25
C THR A 108 -20.59 -16.10 -22.40
N ASN A 109 -19.68 -15.13 -22.14
CA ASN A 109 -19.93 -13.69 -22.05
C ASN A 109 -20.87 -13.30 -20.89
N GLU A 110 -21.06 -14.18 -19.90
CA GLU A 110 -21.81 -13.89 -18.69
C GLU A 110 -21.00 -12.95 -17.80
N VAL A 111 -21.70 -12.00 -17.17
CA VAL A 111 -21.14 -11.00 -16.25
C VAL A 111 -21.71 -11.20 -14.86
N THR A 112 -20.85 -11.05 -13.86
CA THR A 112 -21.22 -10.97 -12.46
C THR A 112 -20.63 -9.71 -11.86
N ILE A 113 -21.43 -8.90 -11.18
CA ILE A 113 -20.98 -7.72 -10.42
C ILE A 113 -20.79 -8.12 -8.97
N THR A 114 -19.71 -7.66 -8.36
CA THR A 114 -19.41 -7.89 -6.94
C THR A 114 -18.91 -6.59 -6.33
N GLY A 115 -19.63 -6.10 -5.32
CA GLY A 115 -19.22 -4.96 -4.52
C GLY A 115 -18.04 -5.30 -3.61
N LEU A 116 -17.25 -4.30 -3.30
CA LEU A 116 -16.01 -4.48 -2.54
C LEU A 116 -16.20 -4.25 -1.03
N GLY A 117 -17.41 -3.79 -0.63
CA GLY A 117 -17.65 -3.39 0.76
C GLY A 117 -16.89 -2.11 1.12
N PHE A 118 -16.64 -1.91 2.39
CA PHE A 118 -16.01 -0.70 2.92
C PHE A 118 -14.94 -1.06 3.94
N LYS A 119 -13.85 -0.31 3.94
CA LYS A 119 -12.77 -0.44 4.91
C LYS A 119 -13.06 0.43 6.13
N ASP A 120 -13.17 -0.18 7.29
CA ASP A 120 -13.44 0.53 8.55
C ASP A 120 -12.13 1.08 9.14
N TYR A 121 -11.96 2.39 9.14
CA TYR A 121 -10.78 3.08 9.70
C TYR A 121 -10.80 3.18 11.23
N SER A 122 -11.89 2.75 11.89
CA SER A 122 -11.93 2.66 13.35
C SER A 122 -11.18 1.42 13.89
N ILE A 123 -10.94 0.43 13.01
CA ILE A 123 -10.28 -0.83 13.37
C ILE A 123 -8.76 -0.65 13.39
N PRO A 124 -8.06 -1.09 14.48
CA PRO A 124 -6.61 -1.08 14.53
C PRO A 124 -5.96 -1.81 13.34
N GLY A 125 -4.97 -1.17 12.72
CA GLY A 125 -4.31 -1.61 11.49
C GLY A 125 -4.84 -0.91 10.23
N ASN A 126 -5.98 -0.19 10.33
CA ASN A 126 -6.58 0.57 9.25
C ASN A 126 -6.50 2.09 9.44
N GLU A 127 -5.73 2.56 10.41
CA GLU A 127 -5.62 3.98 10.74
C GLU A 127 -5.19 4.83 9.54
N ILE A 128 -5.61 6.09 9.51
CA ILE A 128 -5.20 7.07 8.49
C ILE A 128 -4.81 8.41 9.11
N ASP A 129 -3.97 9.17 8.41
CA ASP A 129 -3.77 10.59 8.67
C ASP A 129 -4.81 11.39 7.87
N ALA A 130 -5.77 12.00 8.56
CA ALA A 130 -6.98 12.57 7.94
C ALA A 130 -6.95 14.10 7.76
N SER A 131 -5.89 14.80 8.19
CA SER A 131 -5.89 16.27 8.18
C SER A 131 -4.58 16.87 7.64
N ASP A 132 -4.72 17.88 6.80
CA ASP A 132 -3.65 18.77 6.33
C ASP A 132 -3.45 20.02 7.23
N LYS A 133 -4.26 20.21 8.27
CA LYS A 133 -4.33 21.45 9.08
C LYS A 133 -3.83 21.31 10.53
N ASN A 134 -3.37 20.16 10.97
CA ASN A 134 -2.92 19.93 12.35
C ASN A 134 -1.45 20.36 12.63
N GLY A 135 -0.96 21.37 11.93
CA GLY A 135 0.40 21.91 12.15
C GLY A 135 1.53 21.06 11.57
N GLY A 136 1.24 20.17 10.63
CA GLY A 136 2.23 19.30 9.96
C GLY A 136 2.63 18.06 10.79
N VAL A 137 1.93 17.81 11.89
CA VAL A 137 2.10 16.60 12.69
C VAL A 137 1.43 15.43 11.95
N VAL A 138 2.16 14.37 11.69
CA VAL A 138 1.58 13.12 11.15
C VAL A 138 0.84 12.42 12.28
N ASP A 139 -0.45 12.17 12.10
CA ASP A 139 -1.35 11.61 13.11
C ASP A 139 -2.16 10.45 12.49
N ILE A 140 -1.46 9.34 12.22
CA ILE A 140 -2.08 8.11 11.72
C ILE A 140 -2.80 7.45 12.88
N LYS A 141 -4.14 7.58 12.94
CA LYS A 141 -4.96 7.05 14.02
C LYS A 141 -6.32 6.56 13.54
N SER A 142 -7.02 5.84 14.39
CA SER A 142 -8.37 5.34 14.12
C SER A 142 -9.39 6.48 14.07
N TRP A 143 -10.31 6.39 13.09
CA TRP A 143 -11.37 7.35 12.87
C TRP A 143 -12.71 6.65 12.58
N PRO A 144 -13.84 7.21 13.00
CA PRO A 144 -15.17 6.66 12.70
C PRO A 144 -15.59 6.98 11.25
N VAL A 145 -14.83 6.50 10.29
CA VAL A 145 -15.00 6.73 8.85
C VAL A 145 -14.76 5.41 8.12
N TYR A 146 -15.51 5.18 7.07
CA TYR A 146 -15.32 4.08 6.14
C TYR A 146 -14.60 4.58 4.88
N GLY A 147 -13.63 3.80 4.37
CA GLY A 147 -13.02 4.01 3.06
C GLY A 147 -13.71 3.14 2.02
N MET A 148 -14.13 3.73 0.90
CA MET A 148 -14.51 2.97 -0.29
C MET A 148 -13.25 2.41 -0.92
N TYR A 149 -13.26 1.14 -1.36
CA TYR A 149 -12.05 0.55 -1.96
C TYR A 149 -11.69 1.25 -3.28
N GLN A 150 -12.64 1.39 -4.17
CA GLN A 150 -12.52 2.11 -5.44
C GLN A 150 -11.17 1.85 -6.14
N PRO A 151 -10.91 0.60 -6.56
CA PRO A 151 -9.63 0.27 -7.18
C PRO A 151 -9.55 0.83 -8.59
N ASP A 152 -8.45 1.55 -8.89
CA ASP A 152 -8.08 1.90 -10.25
C ASP A 152 -7.56 0.65 -10.99
N ALA A 153 -6.42 0.13 -10.60
CA ALA A 153 -5.80 -1.02 -11.26
C ALA A 153 -6.15 -2.36 -10.63
N ILE A 154 -6.21 -3.39 -11.47
CA ILE A 154 -6.38 -4.80 -11.10
C ILE A 154 -5.46 -5.71 -11.90
N GLU A 155 -4.80 -6.65 -11.25
CA GLU A 155 -4.10 -7.76 -11.91
C GLU A 155 -4.54 -9.11 -11.34
N THR A 156 -4.83 -10.06 -12.23
CA THR A 156 -5.16 -11.43 -11.84
C THR A 156 -3.92 -12.30 -11.89
N VAL A 157 -3.47 -12.77 -10.74
CA VAL A 157 -2.27 -13.60 -10.58
C VAL A 157 -2.60 -15.01 -10.10
N ASN A 158 -1.84 -16.01 -10.57
CA ASN A 158 -1.96 -17.38 -10.06
C ASN A 158 -0.84 -17.66 -9.05
N ILE A 159 -1.21 -17.87 -7.79
CA ILE A 159 -0.30 -18.22 -6.70
C ILE A 159 -0.68 -19.60 -6.17
N GLY A 160 0.26 -20.54 -6.24
CA GLY A 160 0.03 -21.90 -5.74
C GLY A 160 -1.10 -22.68 -6.43
N GLY A 161 -1.47 -22.30 -7.66
CA GLY A 161 -2.58 -22.92 -8.42
C GLY A 161 -3.93 -22.25 -8.22
N ILE A 162 -4.03 -21.24 -7.35
CA ILE A 162 -5.25 -20.44 -7.08
C ILE A 162 -5.09 -19.06 -7.72
N ASN A 163 -6.15 -18.57 -8.36
CA ASN A 163 -6.17 -17.22 -8.90
C ASN A 163 -6.63 -16.22 -7.83
N TYR A 164 -5.93 -15.09 -7.78
CA TYR A 164 -6.24 -13.95 -6.93
C TYR A 164 -6.28 -12.68 -7.77
N ASN A 165 -7.12 -11.75 -7.40
CA ASN A 165 -7.16 -10.39 -7.92
C ASN A 165 -6.43 -9.48 -6.94
N ILE A 166 -5.39 -8.81 -7.42
CA ILE A 166 -4.63 -7.80 -6.68
C ILE A 166 -5.12 -6.45 -7.17
N MET A 167 -5.49 -5.55 -6.26
CA MET A 167 -6.07 -4.26 -6.59
C MET A 167 -5.33 -3.13 -5.88
N ALA A 168 -5.13 -2.04 -6.59
CA ALA A 168 -4.65 -0.76 -6.06
C ALA A 168 -5.87 0.10 -5.73
N ASN A 169 -6.11 0.36 -4.45
CA ASN A 169 -7.34 1.01 -3.97
C ASN A 169 -7.10 2.52 -3.84
N GLU A 170 -7.01 3.18 -4.97
CA GLU A 170 -6.71 4.61 -5.11
C GLU A 170 -7.86 5.49 -4.62
N GLY A 171 -9.03 5.26 -5.20
CA GLY A 171 -10.23 6.08 -5.03
C GLY A 171 -10.39 7.15 -6.10
N ASP A 172 -11.61 7.34 -6.57
CA ASP A 172 -11.95 8.47 -7.43
C ASP A 172 -13.25 9.15 -7.02
N VAL A 173 -13.47 10.37 -7.57
CA VAL A 173 -14.50 11.31 -7.16
C VAL A 173 -15.14 11.91 -8.38
N ARG A 174 -16.45 11.76 -8.55
CA ARG A 174 -17.15 12.47 -9.62
C ARG A 174 -17.32 13.95 -9.30
N GLU A 175 -16.55 14.77 -10.00
CA GLU A 175 -16.56 16.24 -9.89
C GLU A 175 -16.81 16.91 -11.24
N TYR A 176 -18.07 16.83 -11.71
CA TYR A 176 -18.55 17.47 -12.92
C TYR A 176 -19.34 18.73 -12.61
N SER A 177 -19.44 19.65 -13.56
CA SER A 177 -20.24 20.88 -13.39
C SER A 177 -21.74 20.60 -13.19
N GLY A 178 -22.24 19.47 -13.70
CA GLY A 178 -23.60 19.01 -13.53
C GLY A 178 -23.83 18.17 -12.27
N PHE A 179 -22.78 17.58 -11.72
CA PHE A 179 -22.85 16.73 -10.54
C PHE A 179 -21.50 16.67 -9.83
N ALA A 180 -21.47 16.96 -8.55
CA ALA A 180 -20.29 16.82 -7.71
C ALA A 180 -20.69 16.08 -6.43
N GLU A 181 -20.04 14.95 -6.15
CA GLU A 181 -20.39 14.12 -5.00
C GLU A 181 -19.61 14.47 -3.72
N ALA A 182 -18.44 15.10 -3.82
CA ALA A 182 -17.60 15.38 -2.66
C ALA A 182 -18.13 16.46 -1.74
N SER A 183 -17.85 16.31 -0.46
CA SER A 183 -18.01 17.32 0.57
C SER A 183 -16.95 17.16 1.66
N ARG A 184 -16.61 18.27 2.32
CA ARG A 184 -15.81 18.25 3.55
C ARG A 184 -16.69 17.95 4.75
N ILE A 185 -16.20 17.14 5.70
CA ILE A 185 -16.96 16.79 6.91
C ILE A 185 -17.36 18.02 7.74
N ASN A 186 -16.53 19.08 7.77
CA ASN A 186 -16.91 20.33 8.45
C ASN A 186 -18.13 21.03 7.83
N SER A 187 -18.51 20.70 6.59
CA SER A 187 -19.57 21.35 5.81
C SER A 187 -20.91 20.60 5.85
N ILE A 188 -20.95 19.40 6.43
CA ILE A 188 -22.17 18.59 6.55
C ILE A 188 -22.70 18.57 8.00
N LEU A 189 -23.93 18.13 8.20
CA LEU A 189 -24.48 17.84 9.53
C LEU A 189 -24.16 16.39 9.88
N LEU A 190 -23.85 16.13 11.14
CA LEU A 190 -23.62 14.77 11.67
C LEU A 190 -24.73 14.47 12.69
N ASP A 191 -25.29 13.27 12.66
CA ASP A 191 -26.18 12.79 13.72
C ASP A 191 -25.44 12.82 15.05
N THR A 192 -25.94 13.61 15.98
CA THR A 192 -25.31 13.81 17.30
C THR A 192 -25.52 12.64 18.25
N ILE A 193 -26.39 11.70 17.92
CA ILE A 193 -26.58 10.44 18.66
C ILE A 193 -25.50 9.45 18.25
N ILE A 194 -25.25 9.34 16.96
CA ILE A 194 -24.18 8.48 16.38
C ILE A 194 -22.81 9.08 16.63
N PHE A 195 -22.67 10.41 16.43
CA PHE A 195 -21.42 11.16 16.60
C PHE A 195 -21.54 12.17 17.74
N PRO A 196 -21.54 11.73 19.02
CA PRO A 196 -21.66 12.64 20.17
C PRO A 196 -20.55 13.68 20.23
N ASP A 197 -19.37 13.37 19.66
CA ASP A 197 -18.21 14.26 19.55
C ASP A 197 -18.14 15.01 18.22
N SER A 198 -19.31 15.20 17.56
CA SER A 198 -19.40 15.79 16.21
C SER A 198 -18.67 17.13 16.06
N LEU A 199 -18.66 18.00 17.08
CA LEU A 199 -17.93 19.26 17.07
C LEU A 199 -16.42 19.08 17.00
N ASP A 200 -15.88 18.08 17.71
CA ASP A 200 -14.45 17.74 17.67
C ASP A 200 -14.08 17.05 16.36
N LEU A 201 -14.90 16.12 15.90
CA LEU A 201 -14.70 15.46 14.60
C LEU A 201 -14.67 16.47 13.44
N LYS A 202 -15.54 17.47 13.46
CA LYS A 202 -15.61 18.55 12.44
C LYS A 202 -14.51 19.59 12.54
N ASN A 203 -13.62 19.51 13.54
CA ASN A 203 -12.45 20.38 13.62
C ASN A 203 -11.49 20.07 12.47
N ASP A 204 -10.97 21.11 11.82
CA ASP A 204 -10.02 20.97 10.70
C ASP A 204 -8.72 20.24 11.08
N ASN A 205 -8.32 20.26 12.34
CA ASN A 205 -7.18 19.47 12.82
C ASN A 205 -7.47 17.96 12.92
N ASN A 206 -8.74 17.57 12.89
CA ASN A 206 -9.23 16.19 12.95
C ASN A 206 -9.79 15.77 11.58
N LEU A 207 -11.08 15.45 11.50
CA LEU A 207 -11.75 15.02 10.27
C LEU A 207 -12.36 16.15 9.45
N GLY A 208 -12.46 17.38 9.99
CA GLY A 208 -13.22 18.46 9.34
C GLY A 208 -12.86 18.70 7.88
N ARG A 209 -11.61 18.48 7.54
CA ARG A 209 -11.09 18.65 6.18
C ARG A 209 -11.23 17.42 5.28
N LEU A 210 -11.45 16.23 5.83
CA LEU A 210 -11.51 15.00 5.05
C LEU A 210 -12.66 15.05 4.04
N ASN A 211 -12.35 14.70 2.78
CA ASN A 211 -13.34 14.54 1.72
C ASN A 211 -14.12 13.24 1.90
N ILE A 212 -15.43 13.34 1.80
CA ILE A 212 -16.38 12.23 1.81
C ILE A 212 -17.40 12.37 0.69
N THR A 213 -18.04 11.28 0.31
CA THR A 213 -19.18 11.34 -0.61
C THR A 213 -20.45 11.81 0.11
N LYS A 214 -21.27 12.59 -0.62
CA LYS A 214 -22.62 13.00 -0.19
C LYS A 214 -23.70 11.99 -0.57
N THR A 215 -23.35 10.96 -1.33
CA THR A 215 -24.32 10.00 -1.87
C THR A 215 -24.55 8.80 -0.96
N LEU A 216 -23.79 8.71 0.13
CA LEU A 216 -23.90 7.69 1.18
C LEU A 216 -23.85 8.36 2.56
N GLY A 217 -24.43 7.70 3.56
CA GLY A 217 -24.22 8.04 4.96
C GLY A 217 -25.38 8.70 5.68
N ASP A 218 -26.29 9.39 4.99
CA ASP A 218 -27.60 9.79 5.49
C ASP A 218 -28.55 8.60 5.24
N THR A 219 -28.68 7.72 6.24
CA THR A 219 -29.33 6.41 6.05
C THR A 219 -30.84 6.44 6.24
N ASP A 220 -31.35 7.43 6.95
CA ASP A 220 -32.79 7.62 7.19
C ASP A 220 -33.38 8.81 6.42
N ASN A 221 -32.53 9.54 5.67
CA ASN A 221 -32.87 10.69 4.81
C ASN A 221 -33.47 11.88 5.58
N ASP A 222 -32.95 12.16 6.78
CA ASP A 222 -33.37 13.30 7.59
C ASP A 222 -32.48 14.54 7.41
N GLY A 223 -31.36 14.40 6.68
CA GLY A 223 -30.46 15.47 6.25
C GLY A 223 -29.21 15.63 7.12
N ASP A 224 -29.01 14.74 8.11
CA ASP A 224 -27.72 14.59 8.76
C ASP A 224 -27.11 13.19 8.48
N TYR A 225 -25.83 13.00 8.79
CA TYR A 225 -25.09 11.82 8.40
C TYR A 225 -24.89 10.87 9.57
N ASP A 226 -25.34 9.60 9.42
CA ASP A 226 -25.18 8.48 10.36
C ASP A 226 -23.86 7.74 10.15
N ALA A 227 -23.28 7.85 8.97
CA ALA A 227 -22.00 7.24 8.61
C ALA A 227 -21.22 8.14 7.65
N LEU A 228 -19.90 7.97 7.61
CA LEU A 228 -19.00 8.78 6.79
C LEU A 228 -18.22 7.86 5.85
N TYR A 229 -18.21 8.17 4.55
CA TYR A 229 -17.54 7.38 3.52
C TYR A 229 -16.55 8.23 2.74
N SER A 230 -15.25 8.00 2.93
CA SER A 230 -14.18 8.66 2.19
C SER A 230 -13.82 7.89 0.91
N PHE A 231 -13.17 8.58 -0.01
CA PHE A 231 -12.72 8.03 -1.28
C PHE A 231 -11.40 7.30 -1.13
N GLY A 232 -11.32 6.11 -1.77
CA GLY A 232 -10.16 5.24 -1.71
C GLY A 232 -9.96 4.56 -0.36
N ALA A 233 -9.27 3.42 -0.37
CA ALA A 233 -8.94 2.70 0.85
C ALA A 233 -7.48 2.91 1.29
N ARG A 234 -6.70 3.72 0.57
CA ARG A 234 -5.27 4.02 0.83
C ARG A 234 -4.42 2.77 1.00
N SER A 235 -4.78 1.70 0.28
CA SER A 235 -4.19 0.37 0.44
C SER A 235 -4.15 -0.38 -0.89
N PHE A 236 -3.43 -1.49 -0.92
CA PHE A 236 -3.73 -2.54 -1.88
C PHE A 236 -4.51 -3.65 -1.20
N SER A 237 -5.33 -4.35 -1.98
CA SER A 237 -6.06 -5.51 -1.50
C SER A 237 -5.81 -6.74 -2.37
N ILE A 238 -5.90 -7.92 -1.76
CA ILE A 238 -5.87 -9.21 -2.42
C ILE A 238 -7.22 -9.86 -2.20
N ARG A 239 -7.91 -10.22 -3.28
CA ARG A 239 -9.21 -10.90 -3.21
C ARG A 239 -9.17 -12.22 -3.99
N ASN A 240 -10.00 -13.15 -3.57
CA ASN A 240 -10.22 -14.36 -4.35
C ASN A 240 -11.10 -14.07 -5.58
N THR A 241 -11.31 -15.08 -6.42
CA THR A 241 -12.11 -14.94 -7.66
C THR A 241 -13.60 -14.73 -7.41
N ASN A 242 -14.09 -14.89 -6.19
CA ASN A 242 -15.47 -14.58 -5.79
C ASN A 242 -15.63 -13.14 -5.27
N GLY A 243 -14.53 -12.39 -5.16
CA GLY A 243 -14.50 -11.06 -4.58
C GLY A 243 -14.25 -11.01 -3.08
N ASP A 244 -14.16 -12.15 -2.37
CA ASP A 244 -13.90 -12.17 -0.94
C ASP A 244 -12.50 -11.63 -0.63
N LEU A 245 -12.40 -10.78 0.39
CA LEU A 245 -11.15 -10.19 0.84
C LEU A 245 -10.26 -11.25 1.51
N VAL A 246 -9.06 -11.43 0.98
CA VAL A 246 -8.01 -12.32 1.52
C VAL A 246 -7.01 -11.54 2.36
N TYR A 247 -6.68 -10.32 1.91
CA TYR A 247 -5.75 -9.42 2.59
C TYR A 247 -6.01 -7.97 2.17
N ASP A 248 -5.86 -7.06 3.12
CA ASP A 248 -5.74 -5.62 2.89
C ASP A 248 -4.46 -5.11 3.57
N SER A 249 -3.73 -4.21 2.92
CA SER A 249 -2.49 -3.67 3.46
C SER A 249 -2.68 -2.70 4.64
N GLY A 250 -3.92 -2.40 5.00
CA GLY A 250 -4.23 -1.55 6.14
C GLY A 250 -3.66 -0.15 5.99
N ASN A 251 -2.92 0.29 7.00
CA ASN A 251 -2.23 1.59 7.06
C ASN A 251 -0.77 1.54 6.56
N LEU A 252 -0.33 0.38 5.99
CA LEU A 252 1.10 0.17 5.67
C LEU A 252 1.67 1.22 4.72
N LEU A 253 0.91 1.66 3.70
CA LEU A 253 1.42 2.61 2.72
C LEU A 253 1.75 3.96 3.37
N GLU A 254 0.87 4.47 4.22
CA GLU A 254 1.12 5.69 4.99
C GLU A 254 2.24 5.49 6.04
N THR A 255 2.24 4.37 6.75
CA THR A 255 3.28 4.07 7.75
C THR A 255 4.67 3.99 7.12
N ILE A 256 4.80 3.30 5.98
CA ILE A 256 6.08 3.14 5.28
C ILE A 256 6.56 4.49 4.72
N THR A 257 5.68 5.24 4.07
CA THR A 257 6.05 6.55 3.50
C THR A 257 6.41 7.56 4.58
N ASN A 258 5.71 7.57 5.73
CA ASN A 258 6.08 8.41 6.86
C ASN A 258 7.46 8.05 7.42
N ASN A 259 7.80 6.77 7.49
CA ASN A 259 9.12 6.33 7.99
C ASN A 259 10.27 6.65 7.02
N LEU A 260 10.04 6.48 5.71
CA LEU A 260 11.08 6.67 4.70
C LEU A 260 11.20 8.10 4.20
N LEU A 261 10.08 8.83 4.11
CA LEU A 261 9.99 10.18 3.55
C LEU A 261 9.20 11.12 4.48
N PRO A 262 9.57 11.28 5.76
CA PRO A 262 8.78 12.03 6.75
C PRO A 262 8.58 13.51 6.39
N ALA A 263 9.50 14.10 5.61
CA ALA A 263 9.39 15.48 5.14
C ALA A 263 8.37 15.66 4.00
N ASN A 264 8.06 14.59 3.27
CA ASN A 264 7.22 14.58 2.08
C ASN A 264 6.00 13.66 2.23
N PHE A 265 5.75 13.17 3.45
CA PHE A 265 4.61 12.30 3.75
C PHE A 265 3.30 12.88 3.18
N ASN A 266 2.54 12.06 2.45
CA ASN A 266 1.30 12.43 1.78
C ASN A 266 1.38 13.75 0.99
N CYS A 267 2.52 14.03 0.34
CA CYS A 267 2.61 15.14 -0.61
C CYS A 267 1.91 14.79 -1.94
N SER A 268 1.63 15.81 -2.76
CA SER A 268 1.02 15.63 -4.08
C SER A 268 2.07 15.34 -5.16
N ASN A 269 1.62 14.83 -6.31
CA ASN A 269 2.39 14.78 -7.56
C ASN A 269 2.66 16.18 -8.15
N THR A 270 1.94 17.21 -7.71
CA THR A 270 2.09 18.61 -8.14
C THR A 270 2.68 19.53 -7.07
N SER A 271 2.92 19.03 -5.85
CA SER A 271 3.46 19.82 -4.72
C SER A 271 4.19 18.93 -3.73
N ASN A 272 5.36 19.37 -3.24
CA ASN A 272 6.11 18.71 -2.18
C ASN A 272 5.59 19.04 -0.77
N THR A 273 4.45 19.70 -0.65
CA THR A 273 3.88 20.09 0.64
C THR A 273 3.50 18.84 1.44
N LYS A 274 4.16 18.66 2.59
CA LYS A 274 3.88 17.58 3.54
C LYS A 274 2.40 17.58 3.91
N LYS A 275 1.77 16.39 3.90
CA LYS A 275 0.36 16.16 4.25
C LYS A 275 -0.67 16.81 3.30
N GLY A 276 -0.24 17.29 2.11
CA GLY A 276 -1.15 17.92 1.15
C GLY A 276 -2.24 17.01 0.60
N ARG A 277 -2.17 15.69 0.82
CA ARG A 277 -3.18 14.70 0.43
C ARG A 277 -3.81 13.97 1.63
N SER A 278 -3.44 14.31 2.86
CA SER A 278 -3.97 13.65 4.07
C SER A 278 -5.48 13.87 4.24
N ASP A 279 -5.98 15.03 3.85
CA ASP A 279 -7.38 15.42 3.91
C ASP A 279 -8.22 14.94 2.69
N ASP A 280 -7.61 14.08 1.87
CA ASP A 280 -8.21 13.51 0.67
C ASP A 280 -7.94 11.99 0.59
N LYS A 281 -7.26 11.51 -0.44
CA LYS A 281 -7.04 10.08 -0.70
C LYS A 281 -5.66 9.54 -0.22
N GLY A 282 -4.83 10.39 0.41
CA GLY A 282 -3.52 10.01 0.96
C GLY A 282 -2.46 9.67 -0.10
N PRO A 283 -1.81 8.48 -0.04
CA PRO A 283 -0.72 8.11 -0.96
C PRO A 283 -1.18 7.77 -2.38
N GLU A 284 -2.45 7.43 -2.57
CA GLU A 284 -3.09 7.06 -3.84
C GLU A 284 -2.31 5.97 -4.57
N PRO A 285 -2.45 4.69 -4.14
CA PRO A 285 -1.90 3.58 -4.90
C PRO A 285 -2.72 3.39 -6.18
N GLU A 286 -2.06 3.45 -7.34
CA GLU A 286 -2.69 3.47 -8.65
C GLU A 286 -2.21 2.27 -9.49
N GLY A 287 -1.16 2.42 -10.29
CA GLY A 287 -0.65 1.34 -11.13
C GLY A 287 -0.05 0.17 -10.34
N LEU A 288 -0.22 -1.03 -10.84
CA LEU A 288 0.41 -2.22 -10.26
C LEU A 288 0.81 -3.25 -11.31
N THR A 289 1.80 -4.07 -10.97
CA THR A 289 2.08 -5.32 -11.69
C THR A 289 2.65 -6.37 -10.75
N THR A 290 2.50 -7.63 -11.13
CA THR A 290 3.07 -8.75 -10.38
C THR A 290 4.15 -9.47 -11.18
N ALA A 291 5.13 -10.03 -10.49
CA ALA A 291 6.12 -10.88 -11.14
C ALA A 291 6.48 -12.09 -10.29
N LYS A 292 6.64 -13.22 -10.95
CA LYS A 292 7.28 -14.37 -10.33
C LYS A 292 8.78 -14.31 -10.60
N ILE A 293 9.56 -14.09 -9.54
CA ILE A 293 11.02 -14.09 -9.59
C ILE A 293 11.50 -15.26 -8.74
N LEU A 294 12.13 -16.24 -9.39
CA LEU A 294 12.48 -17.51 -8.79
C LEU A 294 11.23 -18.21 -8.22
N ASP A 295 11.20 -18.49 -6.92
CA ASP A 295 10.09 -19.17 -6.24
C ASP A 295 9.12 -18.21 -5.56
N SER A 296 9.38 -16.90 -5.62
CA SER A 296 8.58 -15.87 -4.97
C SER A 296 7.76 -15.07 -5.96
N THR A 297 6.57 -14.67 -5.55
CA THR A 297 5.71 -13.74 -6.27
C THR A 297 5.78 -12.37 -5.60
N TYR A 298 6.02 -11.35 -6.40
CA TYR A 298 6.16 -9.96 -5.95
C TYR A 298 5.05 -9.11 -6.57
N LEU A 299 4.59 -8.14 -5.79
CA LEU A 299 3.76 -7.02 -6.22
C LEU A 299 4.65 -5.78 -6.31
N PHE A 300 4.54 -5.05 -7.40
CA PHE A 300 5.08 -3.71 -7.62
C PHE A 300 3.89 -2.74 -7.68
N LEU A 301 3.81 -1.84 -6.72
CA LEU A 301 2.68 -0.93 -6.51
C LEU A 301 3.15 0.51 -6.63
N GLY A 302 2.65 1.24 -7.62
CA GLY A 302 2.89 2.67 -7.81
C GLY A 302 2.10 3.50 -6.80
N LEU A 303 2.71 4.58 -6.31
CA LEU A 303 2.03 5.59 -5.50
C LEU A 303 1.97 6.89 -6.29
N GLU A 304 0.81 7.22 -6.83
CA GLU A 304 0.64 8.36 -7.76
C GLU A 304 1.13 9.67 -7.15
N ARG A 305 0.70 9.98 -5.93
CA ARG A 305 0.91 11.31 -5.35
C ARG A 305 2.32 11.54 -4.83
N ILE A 306 2.82 10.66 -3.99
CA ILE A 306 4.18 10.78 -3.46
C ILE A 306 5.23 10.31 -4.47
N GLY A 307 4.83 9.52 -5.45
CA GLY A 307 5.68 8.91 -6.48
C GLY A 307 6.36 7.63 -5.99
N GLY A 308 7.06 6.97 -6.92
CA GLY A 308 7.80 5.75 -6.64
C GLY A 308 6.94 4.49 -6.58
N VAL A 309 7.61 3.35 -6.36
CA VAL A 309 7.01 2.01 -6.37
C VAL A 309 7.34 1.29 -5.07
N MET A 310 6.33 0.79 -4.39
CA MET A 310 6.49 -0.14 -3.28
C MET A 310 6.53 -1.58 -3.77
N VAL A 311 7.45 -2.36 -3.26
CA VAL A 311 7.59 -3.79 -3.58
C VAL A 311 7.18 -4.61 -2.38
N PHE A 312 6.25 -5.54 -2.60
CA PHE A 312 5.82 -6.51 -1.58
C PHE A 312 6.05 -7.94 -2.07
N ASN A 313 6.42 -8.83 -1.16
CA ASN A 313 6.34 -10.27 -1.43
C ASN A 313 4.93 -10.74 -1.10
N ILE A 314 4.25 -11.30 -2.10
CA ILE A 314 2.89 -11.82 -2.01
C ILE A 314 2.82 -13.33 -2.24
N THR A 315 3.93 -14.05 -2.07
CA THR A 315 3.99 -15.51 -2.22
C THR A 315 2.99 -16.21 -1.30
N ASN A 316 2.78 -15.68 -0.11
CA ASN A 316 1.63 -16.00 0.72
C ASN A 316 0.61 -14.86 0.61
N PRO A 317 -0.48 -15.03 -0.15
CA PRO A 317 -1.43 -13.95 -0.41
C PRO A 317 -2.22 -13.51 0.84
N SER A 318 -2.28 -14.31 1.91
CA SER A 318 -2.91 -13.92 3.17
C SER A 318 -1.95 -13.26 4.17
N SER A 319 -0.65 -13.15 3.82
CA SER A 319 0.35 -12.50 4.67
C SER A 319 1.47 -11.91 3.83
N PRO A 320 1.18 -10.93 2.96
CA PRO A 320 2.19 -10.14 2.26
C PRO A 320 3.12 -9.43 3.23
N TYR A 321 4.34 -9.13 2.77
CA TYR A 321 5.27 -8.29 3.53
C TYR A 321 6.06 -7.37 2.62
N PHE A 322 6.38 -6.19 3.13
CA PHE A 322 7.12 -5.15 2.44
C PHE A 322 8.57 -5.57 2.19
N ILE A 323 9.08 -5.27 1.00
CA ILE A 323 10.46 -5.54 0.60
C ILE A 323 11.25 -4.24 0.48
N GLN A 324 10.74 -3.28 -0.32
CA GLN A 324 11.49 -2.09 -0.70
C GLN A 324 10.54 -1.00 -1.22
N TYR A 325 10.94 0.25 -1.04
CA TYR A 325 10.40 1.39 -1.77
C TYR A 325 11.46 1.93 -2.73
N ILE A 326 11.10 2.10 -3.98
CA ILE A 326 11.98 2.53 -5.07
C ILE A 326 11.41 3.83 -5.62
N THR A 327 12.22 4.89 -5.66
CA THR A 327 11.84 6.15 -6.30
C THR A 327 13.06 6.82 -6.90
N ASP A 328 12.87 7.48 -8.03
CA ASP A 328 13.81 8.42 -8.64
C ASP A 328 13.31 9.87 -8.57
N ARG A 329 12.18 10.11 -7.85
CA ARG A 329 11.68 11.46 -7.58
C ARG A 329 12.65 12.22 -6.68
N ASP A 330 13.08 13.39 -7.14
CA ASP A 330 13.91 14.31 -6.37
C ASP A 330 13.07 15.45 -5.79
N PHE A 331 12.81 15.38 -4.49
CA PHE A 331 12.01 16.35 -3.75
C PHE A 331 12.68 17.72 -3.58
N ALA A 332 13.93 17.89 -3.98
CA ALA A 332 14.58 19.21 -4.02
C ALA A 332 13.99 20.12 -5.13
N PHE A 333 13.33 19.53 -6.11
CA PHE A 333 12.67 20.26 -7.19
C PHE A 333 11.16 20.39 -6.92
N THR A 334 10.58 21.50 -7.36
CA THR A 334 9.12 21.62 -7.45
C THR A 334 8.63 20.69 -8.55
N PRO A 335 7.58 19.89 -8.32
CA PRO A 335 7.04 18.99 -9.32
C PRO A 335 6.65 19.73 -10.60
N ALA A 336 7.15 19.25 -11.73
CA ALA A 336 6.81 19.77 -13.06
C ALA A 336 7.24 18.74 -14.12
N ALA A 337 6.65 18.81 -15.31
CA ALA A 337 7.00 17.96 -16.43
C ALA A 337 8.50 18.03 -16.74
N GLY A 338 9.16 16.88 -16.78
CA GLY A 338 10.59 16.73 -17.11
C GLY A 338 11.56 17.21 -16.04
N VAL A 339 11.12 17.51 -14.82
CA VAL A 339 11.96 18.01 -13.72
C VAL A 339 11.72 17.22 -12.44
N GLY A 340 12.80 16.83 -11.75
CA GLY A 340 12.72 16.17 -10.44
C GLY A 340 12.41 14.68 -10.49
N GLY A 341 12.78 13.98 -11.56
CA GLY A 341 12.62 12.53 -11.69
C GLY A 341 11.18 12.08 -11.98
N GLY A 342 10.87 10.83 -11.68
CA GLY A 342 9.57 10.22 -11.95
C GLY A 342 8.49 10.71 -10.98
N GLN A 343 7.37 11.20 -11.53
CA GLN A 343 6.23 11.74 -10.80
C GLN A 343 4.93 11.24 -11.43
N GLY A 344 3.99 10.75 -10.61
CA GLY A 344 2.75 10.14 -11.06
C GLY A 344 3.01 8.79 -11.76
N PRO A 345 3.48 7.76 -11.04
CA PRO A 345 3.61 6.42 -11.62
C PRO A 345 2.23 5.82 -11.85
N GLU A 346 1.87 5.59 -13.11
CA GLU A 346 0.59 5.04 -13.56
C GLU A 346 0.80 3.65 -14.18
N GLY A 347 1.46 3.58 -15.34
CA GLY A 347 1.74 2.30 -16.00
C GLY A 347 2.98 1.62 -15.45
N ILE A 348 2.85 0.39 -14.97
CA ILE A 348 3.97 -0.40 -14.43
C ILE A 348 4.06 -1.73 -15.19
N LEU A 349 5.26 -2.01 -15.73
CA LEU A 349 5.53 -3.24 -16.47
C LEU A 349 6.78 -3.94 -15.94
N PHE A 350 6.66 -5.23 -15.64
CA PHE A 350 7.80 -6.07 -15.35
C PHE A 350 8.25 -6.85 -16.57
N ILE A 351 9.54 -6.74 -16.91
CA ILE A 351 10.17 -7.50 -18.00
C ILE A 351 11.16 -8.48 -17.38
N ASN A 352 10.90 -9.77 -17.50
CA ASN A 352 11.81 -10.78 -16.97
C ASN A 352 13.13 -10.84 -17.77
N ALA A 353 14.20 -11.31 -17.13
CA ALA A 353 15.55 -11.36 -17.68
C ALA A 353 15.62 -12.06 -19.05
N LYS A 354 14.77 -13.06 -19.31
CA LYS A 354 14.73 -13.79 -20.58
C LYS A 354 14.28 -12.90 -21.74
N ASN A 355 13.36 -11.98 -21.48
CA ASN A 355 12.76 -11.08 -22.48
C ASN A 355 13.38 -9.69 -22.49
N SER A 356 14.27 -9.42 -21.55
CA SER A 356 14.96 -8.14 -21.39
C SER A 356 16.13 -8.01 -22.35
N PRO A 357 16.37 -6.81 -22.91
CA PRO A 357 17.49 -6.59 -23.86
C PRO A 357 18.88 -6.71 -23.22
N ASN A 358 19.00 -6.56 -21.90
CA ASN A 358 20.27 -6.66 -21.17
C ASN A 358 20.43 -7.96 -20.35
N GLY A 359 19.46 -8.87 -20.44
CA GLY A 359 19.47 -10.15 -19.72
C GLY A 359 19.20 -10.05 -18.21
N LYS A 360 18.73 -8.88 -17.73
CA LYS A 360 18.32 -8.67 -16.34
C LYS A 360 16.81 -8.44 -16.23
N ASN A 361 16.25 -8.70 -15.07
CA ASN A 361 14.87 -8.30 -14.83
C ASN A 361 14.76 -6.78 -14.78
N LEU A 362 13.76 -6.22 -15.44
CA LEU A 362 13.52 -4.77 -15.47
C LEU A 362 12.12 -4.46 -14.97
N LEU A 363 12.01 -3.40 -14.18
CA LEU A 363 10.75 -2.74 -13.87
C LEU A 363 10.70 -1.43 -14.64
N VAL A 364 9.72 -1.27 -15.50
CA VAL A 364 9.49 -0.07 -16.32
C VAL A 364 8.26 0.63 -15.76
N VAL A 365 8.41 1.92 -15.47
CA VAL A 365 7.37 2.76 -14.88
C VAL A 365 7.13 3.95 -15.80
N SER A 366 5.91 4.14 -16.27
CA SER A 366 5.49 5.37 -16.93
C SER A 366 5.01 6.36 -15.88
N ASN A 367 5.57 7.56 -15.92
CA ASN A 367 5.27 8.62 -14.97
C ASN A 367 4.49 9.72 -15.69
N GLU A 368 3.20 9.79 -15.45
CA GLU A 368 2.25 10.67 -16.16
C GLU A 368 2.62 12.15 -15.99
N VAL A 369 2.77 12.59 -14.74
CA VAL A 369 2.97 14.01 -14.41
C VAL A 369 4.32 14.53 -14.89
N SER A 370 5.38 13.75 -14.77
CA SER A 370 6.70 14.13 -15.30
C SER A 370 6.87 13.88 -16.80
N GLY A 371 5.96 13.13 -17.44
CA GLY A 371 6.06 12.74 -18.85
C GLY A 371 7.33 11.91 -19.14
N SER A 372 7.74 11.06 -18.19
CA SER A 372 8.98 10.30 -18.25
C SER A 372 8.75 8.80 -18.08
N ILE A 373 9.76 8.02 -18.46
CA ILE A 373 9.81 6.57 -18.20
C ILE A 373 11.01 6.28 -17.32
N SER A 374 10.76 5.69 -16.14
CA SER A 374 11.82 5.20 -15.26
C SER A 374 12.03 3.71 -15.49
N ILE A 375 13.29 3.27 -15.56
CA ILE A 375 13.64 1.86 -15.74
C ILE A 375 14.57 1.44 -14.61
N PHE A 376 14.11 0.50 -13.79
CA PHE A 376 14.87 -0.05 -12.67
C PHE A 376 15.33 -1.48 -13.00
N GLU A 377 16.59 -1.80 -12.76
CA GLU A 377 17.05 -3.18 -12.76
C GLU A 377 16.69 -3.84 -11.42
N THR A 378 15.99 -4.97 -11.47
CA THR A 378 15.74 -5.78 -10.27
C THR A 378 16.80 -6.85 -10.19
N ASP A 379 17.81 -6.64 -9.37
CA ASP A 379 18.92 -7.57 -9.23
C ASP A 379 18.69 -8.55 -8.07
N ASN A 380 18.68 -9.85 -8.37
CA ASN A 380 18.60 -10.91 -7.37
C ASN A 380 20.01 -11.32 -6.90
N THR A 381 20.80 -10.38 -6.45
CA THR A 381 22.17 -10.66 -5.97
C THR A 381 22.20 -11.52 -4.70
N CYS A 382 21.04 -11.79 -4.12
CA CYS A 382 20.91 -12.45 -2.82
C CYS A 382 20.45 -13.92 -2.87
N GLY A 383 20.29 -14.50 -4.08
CA GLY A 383 19.85 -15.91 -4.25
C GLY A 383 18.35 -16.12 -4.09
N SER A 384 17.87 -17.32 -4.44
CA SER A 384 16.45 -17.67 -4.35
C SER A 384 15.95 -17.67 -2.92
N SER A 385 14.78 -17.09 -2.69
CA SER A 385 14.08 -17.05 -1.39
C SER A 385 14.75 -16.22 -0.30
N LYS A 386 15.69 -15.32 -0.63
CA LYS A 386 16.34 -14.42 0.31
C LYS A 386 16.09 -12.97 -0.06
N VAL A 387 16.23 -12.09 0.93
CA VAL A 387 16.08 -10.64 0.78
C VAL A 387 17.29 -9.92 1.35
N LEU A 388 17.60 -8.76 0.79
CA LEU A 388 18.65 -7.90 1.33
C LEU A 388 18.10 -7.07 2.48
N VAL A 389 18.86 -7.00 3.57
CA VAL A 389 18.58 -6.14 4.72
C VAL A 389 19.83 -5.38 5.08
N CYS A 390 19.73 -4.07 5.14
CA CYS A 390 20.75 -3.22 5.73
C CYS A 390 20.54 -3.14 7.24
N TYR A 391 21.52 -3.59 8.03
CA TYR A 391 21.51 -3.45 9.48
C TYR A 391 22.90 -3.08 9.97
N SER A 392 22.99 -2.01 10.78
CA SER A 392 24.26 -1.49 11.32
C SER A 392 25.35 -1.30 10.27
N GLY A 393 25.01 -0.76 9.09
CA GLY A 393 25.96 -0.51 7.99
C GLY A 393 26.44 -1.75 7.25
N THR A 394 25.86 -2.92 7.52
CA THR A 394 26.17 -4.17 6.83
C THR A 394 24.94 -4.68 6.09
N THR A 395 25.11 -5.08 4.83
CA THR A 395 24.06 -5.69 4.02
C THR A 395 24.05 -7.20 4.24
N TYR A 396 22.93 -7.71 4.70
CA TYR A 396 22.69 -9.14 4.93
C TYR A 396 21.79 -9.72 3.84
N CYS A 397 22.19 -10.88 3.32
CA CYS A 397 21.38 -11.67 2.40
C CYS A 397 20.70 -12.81 3.18
N VAL A 398 19.45 -12.61 3.58
CA VAL A 398 18.79 -13.45 4.59
C VAL A 398 17.41 -13.93 4.16
N LYS A 399 16.92 -15.01 4.78
CA LYS A 399 15.53 -15.45 4.61
C LYS A 399 14.54 -14.43 5.15
N PRO A 400 13.30 -14.38 4.65
CA PRO A 400 12.28 -13.41 5.09
C PRO A 400 12.05 -13.37 6.60
N VAL A 401 12.07 -14.52 7.26
CA VAL A 401 11.90 -14.61 8.73
C VAL A 401 13.06 -13.93 9.47
N THR A 402 14.29 -14.13 9.00
CA THR A 402 15.49 -13.46 9.53
C THR A 402 15.46 -11.98 9.23
N ALA A 403 15.00 -11.60 8.03
CA ALA A 403 14.81 -10.21 7.64
C ALA A 403 13.84 -9.47 8.57
N SER A 404 12.66 -10.05 8.83
CA SER A 404 11.67 -9.45 9.73
C SER A 404 12.25 -9.17 11.13
N THR A 405 13.10 -10.05 11.63
CA THR A 405 13.77 -9.84 12.92
C THR A 405 14.81 -8.72 12.86
N LEU A 406 15.63 -8.66 11.78
CA LEU A 406 16.59 -7.55 11.61
C LEU A 406 15.90 -6.20 11.42
N ILE A 407 14.75 -6.16 10.72
CA ILE A 407 13.94 -4.95 10.59
C ILE A 407 13.40 -4.51 11.96
N ALA A 408 12.89 -5.44 12.77
CA ALA A 408 12.44 -5.14 14.15
C ALA A 408 13.57 -4.60 15.05
N LEU A 409 14.84 -4.93 14.73
CA LEU A 409 16.03 -4.42 15.39
C LEU A 409 16.54 -3.08 14.80
N GLY A 410 15.76 -2.42 13.95
CA GLY A 410 16.12 -1.14 13.34
C GLY A 410 16.85 -1.25 11.99
N GLY A 411 16.83 -2.41 11.35
CA GLY A 411 17.30 -2.59 9.97
C GLY A 411 16.33 -2.03 8.95
N THR A 412 16.77 -1.91 7.69
CA THR A 412 15.95 -1.53 6.55
C THR A 412 16.08 -2.54 5.42
N TYR A 413 15.03 -2.75 4.65
CA TYR A 413 15.13 -3.57 3.44
C TYR A 413 16.04 -2.89 2.41
N GLY A 414 16.77 -3.72 1.63
CA GLY A 414 17.73 -3.28 0.64
C GLY A 414 19.19 -3.36 1.12
N SER A 415 20.10 -2.90 0.28
CA SER A 415 21.53 -2.83 0.61
C SER A 415 21.87 -1.53 1.33
N CYS A 416 22.84 -1.59 2.24
CA CYS A 416 23.44 -0.38 2.79
C CYS A 416 24.24 0.37 1.72
N GLU A 417 24.16 1.69 1.67
CA GLU A 417 25.05 2.49 0.81
C GLU A 417 26.53 2.26 1.19
N GLY A 418 27.32 1.77 0.25
CA GLY A 418 28.75 1.46 0.49
C GLY A 418 29.02 0.39 1.54
N GLY A 419 28.00 -0.33 1.99
CA GLY A 419 28.06 -1.32 3.05
C GLY A 419 28.75 -2.62 2.64
N LYS A 420 29.27 -3.34 3.65
CA LYS A 420 29.80 -4.70 3.45
C LYS A 420 28.68 -5.69 3.33
N PHE A 421 28.85 -6.72 2.49
CA PHE A 421 27.95 -7.85 2.42
C PHE A 421 28.34 -8.90 3.47
N ALA A 422 27.33 -9.48 4.13
CA ALA A 422 27.47 -10.61 5.04
C ALA A 422 26.44 -11.70 4.74
N GLU A 423 26.82 -12.93 5.00
CA GLU A 423 25.95 -14.09 4.82
C GLU A 423 24.94 -14.24 5.97
N GLU A 424 23.90 -15.05 5.76
CA GLU A 424 22.80 -15.28 6.72
C GLU A 424 23.29 -15.81 8.08
N GLU A 425 24.40 -16.56 8.11
CA GLU A 425 24.98 -17.08 9.34
C GLU A 425 25.36 -15.97 10.33
N PHE A 426 25.90 -14.84 9.81
CA PHE A 426 26.20 -13.67 10.64
C PHE A 426 24.95 -12.96 11.15
N ALA A 427 23.89 -12.91 10.33
CA ALA A 427 22.60 -12.38 10.77
C ALA A 427 21.97 -13.24 11.85
N LEU A 428 22.03 -14.58 11.71
CA LEU A 428 21.54 -15.53 12.72
C LEU A 428 22.32 -15.40 14.04
N ALA A 429 23.61 -15.12 13.98
CA ALA A 429 24.40 -14.86 15.19
C ALA A 429 23.93 -13.60 15.93
N ILE A 430 23.44 -12.59 15.22
CA ILE A 430 22.88 -11.37 15.81
C ILE A 430 21.51 -11.66 16.45
N ILE A 431 20.60 -12.28 15.71
CA ILE A 431 19.21 -12.52 16.17
C ILE A 431 19.09 -13.58 17.25
N ASN A 432 20.07 -14.48 17.36
CA ASN A 432 20.11 -15.54 18.37
C ASN A 432 20.80 -15.11 19.67
N GLN A 433 21.15 -13.82 19.83
CA GLN A 433 21.59 -13.32 21.13
C GLN A 433 20.46 -13.51 22.16
N PRO A 434 20.77 -13.94 23.40
CA PRO A 434 19.74 -14.17 24.42
C PRO A 434 18.93 -12.91 24.74
N ILE A 435 19.55 -11.72 24.60
CA ILE A 435 18.89 -10.42 24.79
C ILE A 435 19.24 -9.52 23.61
N GLN A 436 18.23 -8.97 22.98
CA GLN A 436 18.36 -8.00 21.89
C GLN A 436 18.46 -6.60 22.47
N ILE A 437 19.26 -5.73 21.83
CA ILE A 437 19.50 -4.34 22.22
C ILE A 437 19.26 -3.44 21.02
N TYR A 438 18.28 -2.53 21.11
CA TYR A 438 18.00 -1.57 20.07
C TYR A 438 17.34 -0.28 20.59
N PRO A 439 17.43 0.86 19.86
CA PRO A 439 18.32 1.05 18.70
C PRO A 439 19.80 0.99 19.10
N ASN A 440 20.68 0.72 18.16
CA ASN A 440 22.13 0.80 18.35
C ASN A 440 22.78 1.13 17.00
N PRO A 441 23.23 2.37 16.75
CA PRO A 441 23.38 3.49 17.71
C PRO A 441 22.08 4.01 18.33
N ALA A 442 22.21 4.66 19.50
CA ALA A 442 21.11 5.22 20.26
C ALA A 442 21.44 6.62 20.78
N ASN A 443 20.45 7.50 20.92
CA ASN A 443 20.61 8.83 21.48
C ASN A 443 20.27 8.86 23.00
N ASP A 444 19.00 8.59 23.32
CA ASP A 444 18.48 8.81 24.66
C ASP A 444 18.04 7.51 25.36
N LEU A 445 17.64 6.50 24.59
CA LEU A 445 17.00 5.30 25.11
C LEU A 445 17.43 4.05 24.36
N ILE A 446 17.68 2.96 25.09
CA ILE A 446 17.83 1.62 24.51
C ILE A 446 16.78 0.67 25.09
N HIS A 447 16.33 -0.26 24.25
CA HIS A 447 15.41 -1.33 24.63
C HIS A 447 16.17 -2.64 24.71
N LEU A 448 16.01 -3.35 25.83
CA LEU A 448 16.56 -4.68 26.05
C LEU A 448 15.41 -5.68 26.00
N VAL A 449 15.38 -6.55 24.99
CA VAL A 449 14.29 -7.52 24.79
C VAL A 449 14.84 -8.94 24.82
N PRO A 450 14.42 -9.77 25.81
CA PRO A 450 14.76 -11.17 25.85
C PRO A 450 14.16 -11.94 24.67
N ASN A 451 14.94 -12.78 24.02
CA ASN A 451 14.46 -13.63 22.93
C ASN A 451 13.62 -14.84 23.41
N ASP A 452 13.82 -15.27 24.65
CA ASP A 452 12.98 -16.27 25.32
C ASP A 452 12.26 -15.62 26.51
N ASN A 453 10.96 -15.86 26.66
CA ASN A 453 10.17 -15.43 27.81
C ASN A 453 10.67 -15.96 29.17
N LYS A 454 11.67 -16.84 29.15
CA LYS A 454 12.34 -17.38 30.32
C LYS A 454 13.56 -16.55 30.75
N ASP A 455 14.10 -15.71 29.87
CA ASP A 455 15.26 -14.88 30.15
C ASP A 455 14.84 -13.59 30.87
N VAL A 456 14.94 -13.61 32.20
CA VAL A 456 14.61 -12.48 33.05
C VAL A 456 15.86 -11.66 33.31
N ILE A 457 15.85 -10.38 32.89
CA ILE A 457 16.93 -9.42 33.13
C ILE A 457 16.89 -9.02 34.62
N GLN A 458 18.01 -9.15 35.29
CA GLN A 458 18.16 -8.90 36.72
C GLN A 458 18.95 -7.60 37.03
N GLN A 459 20.01 -7.36 36.26
CA GLN A 459 20.87 -6.18 36.44
C GLN A 459 21.49 -5.81 35.11
N ILE A 460 21.71 -4.55 34.90
CA ILE A 460 22.53 -4.02 33.80
C ILE A 460 23.67 -3.18 34.33
N SER A 461 24.79 -3.15 33.61
CA SER A 461 25.86 -2.17 33.81
C SER A 461 26.43 -1.73 32.48
N ILE A 462 26.59 -0.43 32.28
CA ILE A 462 27.23 0.17 31.12
C ILE A 462 28.63 0.62 31.51
N ILE A 463 29.61 0.24 30.70
CA ILE A 463 31.02 0.46 30.97
C ILE A 463 31.61 1.25 29.80
N ASP A 464 32.38 2.29 30.10
CA ASP A 464 33.09 3.06 29.10
C ASP A 464 34.35 2.33 28.55
N ILE A 465 35.01 2.93 27.56
CA ILE A 465 36.24 2.37 26.97
C ILE A 465 37.42 2.27 27.92
N THR A 466 37.37 2.91 29.11
CA THR A 466 38.41 2.83 30.13
C THR A 466 38.15 1.71 31.14
N GLY A 467 36.98 1.07 31.07
CA GLY A 467 36.53 0.04 31.99
C GLY A 467 35.77 0.59 33.21
N ALA A 468 35.46 1.89 33.25
CA ALA A 468 34.68 2.49 34.33
C ALA A 468 33.16 2.22 34.09
N VAL A 469 32.45 1.81 35.18
CA VAL A 469 30.99 1.67 35.13
C VAL A 469 30.37 3.07 35.17
N VAL A 470 29.67 3.44 34.10
CA VAL A 470 29.06 4.78 33.95
C VAL A 470 27.54 4.76 34.20
N LEU A 471 26.92 3.58 34.17
CA LEU A 471 25.51 3.36 34.52
C LEU A 471 25.35 1.95 35.09
N GLN A 472 24.58 1.81 36.17
CA GLN A 472 24.23 0.52 36.75
C GLN A 472 22.81 0.57 37.29
N GLU A 473 21.97 -0.40 36.91
CA GLU A 473 20.59 -0.52 37.35
C GLU A 473 20.26 -1.96 37.76
N GLU A 474 19.55 -2.12 38.86
CA GLU A 474 18.92 -3.38 39.27
C GLU A 474 17.48 -3.38 38.75
N ILE A 475 17.13 -4.42 37.99
CA ILE A 475 15.80 -4.57 37.38
C ILE A 475 14.93 -5.38 38.33
N THR A 476 14.03 -4.73 39.07
CA THR A 476 13.04 -5.39 39.94
C THR A 476 11.92 -5.98 39.07
N VAL A 477 11.82 -7.31 39.11
CA VAL A 477 10.95 -8.11 38.25
C VAL A 477 9.49 -7.98 38.60
N GLN A 478 8.69 -7.43 37.70
CA GLN A 478 7.33 -7.97 37.42
C GLN A 478 7.33 -8.43 35.98
N SER A 479 7.24 -9.75 35.77
CA SER A 479 7.13 -10.46 34.48
C SER A 479 7.52 -9.68 33.21
N ASN A 480 8.83 -9.66 32.87
CA ASN A 480 9.39 -8.89 31.74
C ASN A 480 9.17 -9.59 30.38
N THR A 481 7.95 -9.83 30.01
CA THR A 481 7.62 -10.35 28.66
C THR A 481 7.70 -9.27 27.57
N SER A 482 7.85 -7.99 27.94
CA SER A 482 7.87 -6.84 27.03
C SER A 482 9.21 -6.09 26.94
N GLY A 483 10.27 -6.59 27.59
CA GLY A 483 11.58 -5.94 27.60
C GLY A 483 11.74 -4.83 28.65
N VAL A 484 12.95 -4.24 28.70
CA VAL A 484 13.36 -3.20 29.65
C VAL A 484 13.88 -2.00 28.87
N ASN A 485 13.45 -0.80 29.26
CA ASN A 485 13.93 0.46 28.69
C ASN A 485 15.00 1.05 29.60
N ILE A 486 16.12 1.42 29.03
CA ILE A 486 17.25 2.03 29.74
C ILE A 486 17.49 3.43 29.22
N ASP A 487 17.41 4.41 30.08
CA ASP A 487 17.72 5.80 29.78
C ASP A 487 19.25 5.99 29.75
N ILE A 488 19.76 6.38 28.57
CA ILE A 488 21.17 6.65 28.30
C ILE A 488 21.46 8.11 27.96
N SER A 489 20.44 8.98 28.04
CA SER A 489 20.53 10.41 27.68
C SER A 489 21.62 11.18 28.42
N ALA A 490 22.05 10.69 29.57
CA ALA A 490 23.15 11.28 30.39
C ALA A 490 24.54 10.82 29.93
N LEU A 491 24.65 9.85 29.01
CA LEU A 491 25.94 9.34 28.55
C LEU A 491 26.48 10.21 27.41
N PRO A 492 27.76 10.62 27.44
CA PRO A 492 28.38 11.28 26.30
C PRO A 492 28.39 10.38 25.04
N SER A 493 28.36 11.00 23.84
CA SER A 493 28.54 10.28 22.58
C SER A 493 29.82 9.44 22.62
N GLY A 494 29.71 8.17 22.28
CA GLY A 494 30.84 7.26 22.37
C GLY A 494 30.48 5.78 22.25
N ILE A 495 31.51 4.95 22.43
CA ILE A 495 31.39 3.49 22.45
C ILE A 495 31.41 2.98 23.87
N TYR A 496 30.46 2.14 24.21
CA TYR A 496 30.31 1.52 25.53
C TYR A 496 30.11 0.02 25.43
N VAL A 497 30.33 -0.68 26.53
CA VAL A 497 29.95 -2.09 26.69
C VAL A 497 28.82 -2.17 27.70
N ILE A 498 27.70 -2.76 27.30
CA ILE A 498 26.62 -3.09 28.24
C ILE A 498 26.74 -4.56 28.67
N ASN A 499 26.79 -4.81 29.97
CA ASN A 499 26.68 -6.12 30.55
C ASN A 499 25.31 -6.30 31.16
N ILE A 500 24.67 -7.40 30.81
CA ILE A 500 23.30 -7.72 31.22
C ILE A 500 23.34 -9.05 31.96
N LEU A 501 23.04 -9.01 33.24
CA LEU A 501 22.85 -10.19 34.06
C LEU A 501 21.41 -10.67 33.94
N HIS A 502 21.22 -11.91 33.52
CA HIS A 502 19.93 -12.56 33.40
C HIS A 502 20.00 -13.98 33.97
N ASN A 503 18.87 -14.67 34.09
CA ASN A 503 18.81 -16.01 34.69
C ASN A 503 19.59 -17.08 33.90
N GLY A 504 19.95 -16.83 32.65
CA GLY A 504 20.82 -17.69 31.82
C GLY A 504 22.31 -17.38 31.93
N GLY A 505 22.71 -16.32 32.68
CA GLY A 505 24.10 -15.87 32.85
C GLY A 505 24.29 -14.40 32.56
N THR A 506 25.48 -14.01 32.14
CA THR A 506 25.80 -12.62 31.76
C THR A 506 26.06 -12.50 30.27
N THR A 507 25.38 -11.58 29.61
CA THR A 507 25.60 -11.23 28.20
C THR A 507 26.26 -9.86 28.12
N SER A 508 27.29 -9.73 27.26
CA SER A 508 27.99 -8.46 27.02
C SER A 508 27.85 -8.05 25.57
N ASN A 509 27.46 -6.79 25.33
CA ASN A 509 27.27 -6.26 23.99
C ASN A 509 27.88 -4.86 23.88
N LYS A 510 28.32 -4.52 22.67
CA LYS A 510 28.75 -3.16 22.35
C LYS A 510 27.51 -2.30 22.05
N ILE A 511 27.44 -1.11 22.62
CA ILE A 511 26.49 -0.06 22.26
C ILE A 511 27.23 1.20 21.80
N VAL A 512 26.61 1.95 20.94
CA VAL A 512 27.08 3.25 20.43
C VAL A 512 26.04 4.29 20.85
N VAL A 513 26.50 5.36 21.52
CA VAL A 513 25.69 6.52 21.89
C VAL A 513 26.09 7.66 20.95
N ASP A 514 25.12 8.24 20.23
CA ASP A 514 25.31 9.33 19.27
C ASP A 514 25.13 10.72 19.89
#